data_b98a64faa665477646472dc57d131193
#
_entry.id   b98a64faa665477646472dc57d131193
#
_cell.length_a   1.000
_cell.length_b   1.000
_cell.length_c   1.000
_cell.angle_alpha   90.00
_cell.angle_beta   90.00
_cell.angle_gamma   90.00
#
_symmetry.space_group_name_H-M   'P 1'
#
loop_
_entity.id
_entity.type
_entity.pdbx_description
1 polymer ?
#
loop_
_entity_poly.entity_id
_entity_poly.type
_entity_poly.pdbx_seq_one_letter_code
_entity_poly.pdbx_strand_id
1 'polypeptide(L)'
;KRRLRPGDKMSGRHGNKGVVSKIVPVEDMPYREDGRPVDIVLNPLGVPSRMNVGQILETHLGWACKEFGEKVKNLVDENQKKIEKTEKISKFLKSVYGEETYGQKVDKLNKTEFEDLCENLQNGIAISTPVFDGAKEKDVTEMLELANLPGSGQTFLWDGRTGEKFDRPVTVGIIYMLKLHHLVEDKIHARSTGPYSLVTQQPLGGKAQLGGQRFGEMEVWAL
;
A
#
# COMPACT_ATOMS: atom_id res chain seq x y z
N LYS A 1 -10.09 4.20 17.12
CA LYS A 1 -9.00 4.29 16.14
C LYS A 1 -7.66 4.29 16.90
N ARG A 2 -6.71 3.43 16.49
CA ARG A 2 -5.35 3.40 17.06
C ARG A 2 -4.37 3.85 15.98
N ARG A 3 -3.52 4.82 16.30
CA ARG A 3 -2.44 5.26 15.40
C ARG A 3 -1.38 4.17 15.26
N LEU A 4 -0.70 4.16 14.12
CA LEU A 4 0.43 3.27 13.88
C LEU A 4 1.60 3.70 14.77
N ARG A 5 2.28 2.71 15.36
CA ARG A 5 3.47 2.92 16.22
C ARG A 5 4.61 2.01 15.77
N PRO A 6 5.86 2.38 16.04
CA PRO A 6 6.98 1.45 15.88
C PRO A 6 6.72 0.16 16.67
N GLY A 7 6.98 -0.99 16.04
CA GLY A 7 6.69 -2.30 16.61
C GLY A 7 5.33 -2.91 16.20
N ASP A 8 4.41 -2.12 15.64
CA ASP A 8 3.16 -2.64 15.07
C ASP A 8 3.45 -3.44 13.80
N LYS A 9 2.65 -4.48 13.57
CA LYS A 9 2.79 -5.36 12.43
C LYS A 9 1.91 -4.93 11.27
N MET A 10 2.50 -4.81 10.10
CA MET A 10 1.81 -4.55 8.84
C MET A 10 2.05 -5.67 7.83
N SER A 11 1.17 -5.81 6.88
CA SER A 11 1.30 -6.78 5.79
C SER A 11 0.57 -6.30 4.55
N GLY A 12 1.09 -6.64 3.38
CA GLY A 12 0.32 -6.62 2.14
C GLY A 12 -0.46 -7.93 1.95
N ARG A 13 -0.91 -8.17 0.73
CA ARG A 13 -1.69 -9.37 0.34
C ARG A 13 -0.84 -10.52 -0.19
N HIS A 14 0.49 -10.39 -0.20
CA HIS A 14 1.45 -11.32 -0.83
C HIS A 14 2.37 -12.01 0.18
N GLY A 15 1.97 -12.14 1.44
CA GLY A 15 2.82 -12.70 2.48
C GLY A 15 3.98 -11.78 2.91
N ASN A 16 3.99 -10.55 2.46
CA ASN A 16 4.98 -9.53 2.77
C ASN A 16 4.69 -8.85 4.12
N LYS A 17 4.75 -9.63 5.17
CA LYS A 17 4.58 -9.17 6.55
C LYS A 17 5.85 -8.50 7.07
N GLY A 18 5.68 -7.45 7.83
CA GLY A 18 6.78 -6.73 8.45
C GLY A 18 6.36 -5.97 9.71
N VAL A 19 7.35 -5.55 10.47
CA VAL A 19 7.16 -4.72 11.66
C VAL A 19 7.63 -3.32 11.34
N VAL A 20 6.86 -2.32 11.76
CA VAL A 20 7.24 -0.91 11.62
C VAL A 20 8.47 -0.64 12.48
N SER A 21 9.57 -0.29 11.85
CA SER A 21 10.83 -0.01 12.55
C SER A 21 10.91 1.45 13.00
N LYS A 22 10.52 2.38 12.13
CA LYS A 22 10.61 3.82 12.39
C LYS A 22 9.45 4.56 11.74
N ILE A 23 8.99 5.61 12.37
CA ILE A 23 8.08 6.59 11.80
C ILE A 23 8.88 7.87 11.59
N VAL A 24 8.86 8.37 10.36
CA VAL A 24 9.65 9.53 9.93
C VAL A 24 8.68 10.66 9.60
N PRO A 25 9.01 11.93 9.88
CA PRO A 25 8.24 13.07 9.42
C PRO A 25 8.11 13.08 7.89
N VAL A 26 7.04 13.66 7.38
CA VAL A 26 6.74 13.70 5.93
C VAL A 26 7.85 14.41 5.16
N GLU A 27 8.43 15.44 5.77
CA GLU A 27 9.49 16.27 5.20
C GLU A 27 10.80 15.48 4.97
N ASP A 28 11.05 14.47 5.80
CA ASP A 28 12.24 13.63 5.74
C ASP A 28 12.07 12.40 4.84
N MET A 29 10.86 12.18 4.32
CA MET A 29 10.58 11.04 3.45
C MET A 29 11.08 11.30 2.03
N PRO A 30 11.53 10.25 1.32
CA PRO A 30 11.86 10.38 -0.10
C PRO A 30 10.66 10.88 -0.90
N TYR A 31 10.90 11.70 -1.90
CA TYR A 31 9.85 12.28 -2.74
C TYR A 31 10.18 12.13 -4.23
N ARG A 32 9.12 12.16 -5.05
CA ARG A 32 9.22 12.11 -6.52
C ARG A 32 9.50 13.51 -7.10
N GLU A 33 9.76 13.56 -8.40
CA GLU A 33 9.97 14.80 -9.16
C GLU A 33 8.80 15.80 -9.04
N ASP A 34 7.57 15.27 -8.87
CA ASP A 34 6.37 16.08 -8.65
C ASP A 34 6.24 16.64 -7.22
N GLY A 35 7.23 16.40 -6.36
CA GLY A 35 7.26 16.84 -4.97
C GLY A 35 6.41 15.98 -4.02
N ARG A 36 5.75 14.93 -4.50
CA ARG A 36 4.94 14.04 -3.64
C ARG A 36 5.84 13.06 -2.87
N PRO A 37 5.80 13.09 -1.53
CA PRO A 37 6.55 12.13 -0.73
C PRO A 37 5.94 10.72 -0.82
N VAL A 38 6.76 9.70 -0.56
CA VAL A 38 6.27 8.34 -0.40
C VAL A 38 5.75 8.13 1.02
N ASP A 39 4.70 7.32 1.18
CA ASP A 39 4.09 7.06 2.48
C ASP A 39 4.82 5.95 3.25
N ILE A 40 5.36 4.97 2.55
CA ILE A 40 6.03 3.79 3.13
C ILE A 40 7.27 3.46 2.32
N VAL A 41 8.37 3.14 3.02
CA VAL A 41 9.58 2.56 2.46
C VAL A 41 9.68 1.12 2.91
N LEU A 42 9.78 0.20 1.96
CA LEU A 42 9.88 -1.23 2.21
C LEU A 42 11.30 -1.73 1.91
N ASN A 43 11.78 -2.68 2.72
CA ASN A 43 13.08 -3.29 2.48
C ASN A 43 13.02 -4.23 1.26
N PRO A 44 13.82 -3.97 0.21
CA PRO A 44 13.81 -4.77 -1.01
C PRO A 44 14.32 -6.21 -0.80
N LEU A 45 15.10 -6.49 0.23
CA LEU A 45 15.58 -7.83 0.55
C LEU A 45 14.45 -8.82 0.88
N GLY A 46 13.28 -8.32 1.26
CA GLY A 46 12.10 -9.14 1.51
C GLY A 46 11.44 -9.74 0.26
N VAL A 47 11.83 -9.32 -0.95
CA VAL A 47 11.25 -9.79 -2.22
C VAL A 47 12.00 -10.98 -2.80
N PRO A 48 13.34 -10.91 -3.09
CA PRO A 48 14.05 -11.99 -3.76
C PRO A 48 14.04 -13.29 -2.96
N SER A 49 14.30 -13.20 -1.66
CA SER A 49 14.38 -14.38 -0.78
C SER A 49 13.04 -15.11 -0.60
N ARG A 50 11.93 -14.41 -0.76
CA ARG A 50 10.57 -14.97 -0.56
C ARG A 50 9.83 -15.25 -1.85
N MET A 51 10.39 -14.90 -2.99
CA MET A 51 9.84 -15.14 -4.33
C MET A 51 8.39 -14.64 -4.52
N ASN A 52 7.98 -13.62 -3.78
CA ASN A 52 6.64 -13.05 -3.84
C ASN A 52 6.58 -11.86 -4.83
N VAL A 53 6.86 -12.15 -6.08
CA VAL A 53 6.91 -11.14 -7.17
C VAL A 53 5.57 -10.44 -7.39
N GLY A 54 4.46 -11.08 -7.03
CA GLY A 54 3.11 -10.50 -7.14
C GLY A 54 2.96 -9.13 -6.49
N GLN A 55 3.70 -8.84 -5.41
CA GLN A 55 3.69 -7.52 -4.78
C GLN A 55 4.27 -6.42 -5.69
N ILE A 56 5.26 -6.74 -6.53
CA ILE A 56 5.83 -5.78 -7.48
C ILE A 56 4.84 -5.49 -8.60
N LEU A 57 4.20 -6.53 -9.14
CA LEU A 57 3.16 -6.38 -10.16
C LEU A 57 1.97 -5.57 -9.63
N GLU A 58 1.53 -5.82 -8.39
CA GLU A 58 0.50 -5.00 -7.74
C GLU A 58 0.92 -3.53 -7.62
N THR A 59 2.16 -3.28 -7.22
CA THR A 59 2.69 -1.92 -7.06
C THR A 59 2.71 -1.16 -8.39
N HIS A 60 3.15 -1.80 -9.47
CA HIS A 60 3.17 -1.21 -10.81
C HIS A 60 1.76 -0.93 -11.32
N LEU A 61 0.86 -1.92 -11.22
CA LEU A 61 -0.53 -1.74 -11.64
C LEU A 61 -1.24 -0.67 -10.81
N GLY A 62 -1.00 -0.64 -9.50
CA GLY A 62 -1.54 0.39 -8.62
C GLY A 62 -1.08 1.81 -9.00
N TRP A 63 0.16 1.96 -9.45
CA TRP A 63 0.64 3.24 -9.95
C TRP A 63 -0.10 3.64 -11.23
N ALA A 64 -0.21 2.74 -12.20
CA ALA A 64 -0.98 3.00 -13.42
C ALA A 64 -2.44 3.37 -13.11
N CYS A 65 -3.10 2.65 -12.21
CA CYS A 65 -4.48 2.92 -11.80
C CYS A 65 -4.65 4.31 -11.16
N LYS A 66 -3.67 4.77 -10.40
CA LYS A 66 -3.69 6.11 -9.80
C LYS A 66 -3.55 7.20 -10.86
N GLU A 67 -2.61 7.05 -11.78
CA GLU A 67 -2.40 7.99 -12.89
C GLU A 67 -3.60 8.04 -13.85
N PHE A 68 -4.28 6.91 -14.06
CA PHE A 68 -5.54 6.90 -14.80
C PHE A 68 -6.62 7.75 -14.15
N GLY A 69 -6.70 7.72 -12.82
CA GLY A 69 -7.61 8.59 -12.08
C GLY A 69 -7.29 10.07 -12.27
N GLU A 70 -6.02 10.44 -12.25
CA GLU A 70 -5.61 11.82 -12.52
C GLU A 70 -5.88 12.24 -13.97
N LYS A 71 -5.71 11.34 -14.96
CA LYS A 71 -6.12 11.59 -16.35
C LYS A 71 -7.63 11.82 -16.48
N VAL A 72 -8.45 11.00 -15.81
CA VAL A 72 -9.91 11.20 -15.78
C VAL A 72 -10.25 12.56 -15.17
N LYS A 73 -9.63 12.92 -14.05
CA LYS A 73 -9.82 14.21 -13.41
C LYS A 73 -9.51 15.37 -14.36
N ASN A 74 -8.36 15.33 -15.02
CA ASN A 74 -7.97 16.36 -15.98
C ASN A 74 -8.96 16.49 -17.14
N LEU A 75 -9.45 15.35 -17.68
CA LEU A 75 -10.45 15.34 -18.75
C LEU A 75 -11.81 15.90 -18.29
N VAL A 76 -12.17 15.71 -17.03
CA VAL A 76 -13.39 16.29 -16.43
C VAL A 76 -13.22 17.78 -16.22
N ASP A 77 -12.09 18.23 -15.71
CA ASP A 77 -11.80 19.64 -15.47
C ASP A 77 -11.72 20.45 -16.78
N GLU A 78 -11.11 19.90 -17.84
CA GLU A 78 -11.08 20.51 -19.18
C GLU A 78 -12.47 20.77 -19.76
N ASN A 79 -13.45 19.92 -19.45
CA ASN A 79 -14.83 20.04 -19.96
C ASN A 79 -15.70 20.99 -19.12
N GLN A 80 -15.12 21.93 -18.39
CA GLN A 80 -15.84 22.98 -17.61
C GLN A 80 -16.88 22.41 -16.63
N LYS A 81 -16.55 21.33 -15.94
CA LYS A 81 -17.41 20.66 -14.95
C LYS A 81 -18.74 20.12 -15.47
N LYS A 82 -19.00 20.15 -16.78
CA LYS A 82 -20.09 19.39 -17.39
C LYS A 82 -19.55 18.01 -17.73
N ILE A 83 -19.79 17.06 -16.86
CA ILE A 83 -19.47 15.64 -17.09
C ILE A 83 -20.50 15.09 -18.12
N GLU A 84 -20.36 15.52 -19.35
CA GLU A 84 -21.08 14.86 -20.44
C GLU A 84 -20.25 13.64 -20.86
N LYS A 85 -20.93 12.60 -21.41
CA LYS A 85 -20.28 11.46 -22.07
C LYS A 85 -19.40 11.97 -23.21
N THR A 86 -18.28 12.60 -22.85
CA THR A 86 -17.37 13.15 -23.84
C THR A 86 -16.71 11.99 -24.54
N GLU A 87 -16.64 12.02 -25.86
CA GLU A 87 -15.99 10.97 -26.66
C GLU A 87 -14.57 10.64 -26.17
N LYS A 88 -13.86 11.63 -25.61
CA LYS A 88 -12.52 11.47 -25.05
C LYS A 88 -12.51 10.57 -23.81
N ILE A 89 -13.42 10.80 -22.86
CA ILE A 89 -13.52 9.98 -21.64
C ILE A 89 -13.97 8.57 -22.01
N SER A 90 -14.96 8.45 -22.89
CA SER A 90 -15.44 7.16 -23.37
C SER A 90 -14.36 6.35 -24.09
N LYS A 91 -13.56 6.98 -24.96
CA LYS A 91 -12.41 6.33 -25.63
C LYS A 91 -11.35 5.89 -24.62
N PHE A 92 -11.03 6.73 -23.64
CA PHE A 92 -10.07 6.39 -22.61
C PHE A 92 -10.55 5.22 -21.74
N LEU A 93 -11.80 5.23 -21.30
CA LEU A 93 -12.35 4.12 -20.50
C LEU A 93 -12.45 2.82 -21.31
N LYS A 94 -12.72 2.89 -22.62
CA LYS A 94 -12.66 1.73 -23.51
C LYS A 94 -11.25 1.14 -23.61
N SER A 95 -10.21 1.98 -23.66
CA SER A 95 -8.83 1.47 -23.70
C SER A 95 -8.40 0.82 -22.39
N VAL A 96 -8.95 1.24 -21.24
CA VAL A 96 -8.63 0.68 -19.92
C VAL A 96 -9.43 -0.58 -19.61
N TYR A 97 -10.75 -0.57 -19.84
CA TYR A 97 -11.64 -1.69 -19.48
C TYR A 97 -11.85 -2.71 -20.61
N GLY A 98 -11.43 -2.40 -21.82
CA GLY A 98 -11.76 -3.17 -23.03
C GLY A 98 -13.17 -2.87 -23.55
N GLU A 99 -13.37 -3.10 -24.85
CA GLU A 99 -14.64 -2.77 -25.53
C GLU A 99 -15.83 -3.57 -25.00
N GLU A 100 -15.62 -4.87 -24.69
CA GLU A 100 -16.69 -5.74 -24.20
C GLU A 100 -17.20 -5.30 -22.83
N THR A 101 -16.29 -5.07 -21.87
CA THR A 101 -16.66 -4.68 -20.51
C THR A 101 -17.28 -3.29 -20.48
N TYR A 102 -16.77 -2.38 -21.30
CA TYR A 102 -17.32 -1.03 -21.44
C TYR A 102 -18.76 -1.09 -21.98
N GLY A 103 -19.01 -1.83 -23.07
CA GLY A 103 -20.35 -1.97 -23.65
C GLY A 103 -21.37 -2.65 -22.73
N GLN A 104 -20.92 -3.59 -21.90
CA GLN A 104 -21.80 -4.30 -20.96
C GLN A 104 -22.19 -3.46 -19.74
N LYS A 105 -21.26 -2.68 -19.19
CA LYS A 105 -21.39 -2.00 -17.89
C LYS A 105 -21.54 -0.49 -18.01
N VAL A 106 -20.70 0.17 -18.79
CA VAL A 106 -20.61 1.64 -18.81
C VAL A 106 -21.57 2.27 -19.80
N ASP A 107 -21.79 1.62 -20.95
CA ASP A 107 -22.64 2.19 -22.01
C ASP A 107 -24.14 2.22 -21.64
N LYS A 108 -24.54 1.37 -20.71
CA LYS A 108 -25.92 1.27 -20.19
C LYS A 108 -26.23 2.27 -19.07
N LEU A 109 -25.24 2.99 -18.59
CA LEU A 109 -25.43 3.93 -17.48
C LEU A 109 -26.19 5.18 -17.93
N ASN A 110 -27.06 5.67 -17.06
CA ASN A 110 -27.69 6.96 -17.20
C ASN A 110 -26.68 8.09 -17.02
N LYS A 111 -27.05 9.31 -17.40
CA LYS A 111 -26.17 10.48 -17.31
C LYS A 111 -25.67 10.73 -15.87
N THR A 112 -26.56 10.67 -14.90
CA THR A 112 -26.23 10.84 -13.45
C THR A 112 -25.32 9.73 -12.95
N GLU A 113 -25.59 8.48 -13.30
CA GLU A 113 -24.75 7.33 -12.93
C GLU A 113 -23.36 7.39 -13.55
N PHE A 114 -23.27 7.94 -14.78
CA PHE A 114 -21.98 8.15 -15.43
C PHE A 114 -21.17 9.29 -14.76
N GLU A 115 -21.85 10.34 -14.32
CA GLU A 115 -21.24 11.42 -13.53
C GLU A 115 -20.69 10.89 -12.22
N ASP A 116 -21.48 10.14 -11.46
CA ASP A 116 -21.04 9.49 -10.22
C ASP A 116 -19.87 8.54 -10.44
N LEU A 117 -19.89 7.77 -11.55
CA LEU A 117 -18.78 6.91 -11.94
C LEU A 117 -17.50 7.73 -12.18
N CYS A 118 -17.59 8.81 -12.94
CA CYS A 118 -16.43 9.66 -13.22
C CYS A 118 -15.88 10.32 -11.97
N GLU A 119 -16.73 10.76 -11.03
CA GLU A 119 -16.29 11.30 -9.73
C GLU A 119 -15.53 10.25 -8.90
N ASN A 120 -16.03 9.03 -8.86
CA ASN A 120 -15.37 7.92 -8.17
C ASN A 120 -14.02 7.56 -8.81
N LEU A 121 -13.93 7.59 -10.13
CA LEU A 121 -12.72 7.26 -10.87
C LEU A 121 -11.60 8.32 -10.75
N GLN A 122 -11.91 9.56 -10.37
CA GLN A 122 -10.89 10.60 -10.17
C GLN A 122 -9.85 10.23 -9.09
N ASN A 123 -10.24 9.41 -8.12
CA ASN A 123 -9.34 8.96 -7.06
C ASN A 123 -8.44 7.79 -7.46
N GLY A 124 -8.68 7.20 -8.61
CA GLY A 124 -8.01 6.05 -9.18
C GLY A 124 -8.98 5.02 -9.72
N ILE A 125 -8.55 4.27 -10.71
CA ILE A 125 -9.34 3.20 -11.32
C ILE A 125 -9.13 1.92 -10.54
N ALA A 126 -10.21 1.30 -10.05
CA ALA A 126 -10.15 0.00 -9.39
C ALA A 126 -10.12 -1.12 -10.44
N ILE A 127 -9.08 -1.94 -10.41
CA ILE A 127 -8.94 -3.15 -11.23
C ILE A 127 -8.98 -4.37 -10.33
N SER A 128 -9.74 -5.37 -10.73
CA SER A 128 -9.86 -6.66 -10.06
C SER A 128 -9.50 -7.77 -11.05
N THR A 129 -8.67 -8.70 -10.61
CA THR A 129 -8.29 -9.87 -11.41
C THR A 129 -8.77 -11.15 -10.73
N PRO A 130 -9.29 -12.14 -11.49
CA PRO A 130 -9.61 -13.46 -10.95
C PRO A 130 -8.35 -14.15 -10.40
N VAL A 131 -8.53 -15.05 -9.42
CA VAL A 131 -7.41 -15.72 -8.74
C VAL A 131 -6.59 -16.59 -9.70
N PHE A 132 -7.23 -17.27 -10.65
CA PHE A 132 -6.58 -18.19 -11.59
C PHE A 132 -6.39 -17.62 -12.99
N ASP A 133 -6.90 -16.43 -13.26
CA ASP A 133 -6.75 -15.71 -14.53
C ASP A 133 -6.31 -14.25 -14.21
N GLY A 134 -5.19 -14.14 -13.55
CA GLY A 134 -4.61 -12.87 -13.14
C GLY A 134 -3.93 -12.14 -14.30
N ALA A 135 -3.66 -10.85 -14.09
CA ALA A 135 -2.91 -10.03 -15.03
C ALA A 135 -1.50 -10.60 -15.27
N LYS A 136 -1.11 -10.70 -16.53
CA LYS A 136 0.23 -11.08 -16.95
C LYS A 136 1.16 -9.87 -16.93
N GLU A 137 2.47 -10.12 -16.94
CA GLU A 137 3.48 -9.05 -17.00
C GLU A 137 3.25 -8.08 -18.18
N LYS A 138 2.88 -8.64 -19.34
CA LYS A 138 2.58 -7.84 -20.55
C LYS A 138 1.41 -6.88 -20.32
N ASP A 139 0.34 -7.35 -19.70
CA ASP A 139 -0.87 -6.55 -19.43
C ASP A 139 -0.52 -5.38 -18.49
N VAL A 140 0.33 -5.63 -17.48
CA VAL A 140 0.80 -4.60 -16.56
C VAL A 140 1.69 -3.56 -17.27
N THR A 141 2.57 -4.03 -18.17
CA THR A 141 3.43 -3.13 -18.95
C THR A 141 2.61 -2.25 -19.90
N GLU A 142 1.62 -2.82 -20.59
CA GLU A 142 0.71 -2.07 -21.44
C GLU A 142 -0.08 -1.01 -20.65
N MET A 143 -0.52 -1.34 -19.43
CA MET A 143 -1.19 -0.36 -18.56
C MET A 143 -0.26 0.77 -18.11
N LEU A 144 1.01 0.48 -17.82
CA LEU A 144 2.00 1.51 -17.51
C LEU A 144 2.23 2.44 -18.72
N GLU A 145 2.34 1.90 -19.92
CA GLU A 145 2.48 2.68 -21.16
C GLU A 145 1.26 3.56 -21.41
N LEU A 146 0.04 3.02 -21.25
CA LEU A 146 -1.20 3.80 -21.33
C LEU A 146 -1.27 4.93 -20.29
N ALA A 147 -0.66 4.71 -19.13
CA ALA A 147 -0.53 5.73 -18.09
C ALA A 147 0.55 6.80 -18.42
N ASN A 148 1.36 6.61 -19.46
CA ASN A 148 2.57 7.37 -19.76
C ASN A 148 3.66 7.26 -18.69
N LEU A 149 3.74 6.07 -18.07
CA LEU A 149 4.74 5.74 -17.06
C LEU A 149 5.87 4.89 -17.67
N PRO A 150 7.06 4.90 -17.06
CA PRO A 150 8.14 4.01 -17.48
C PRO A 150 7.70 2.55 -17.39
N GLY A 151 7.89 1.76 -18.45
CA GLY A 151 7.54 0.33 -18.48
C GLY A 151 8.29 -0.51 -17.44
N SER A 152 9.41 0.00 -16.91
CA SER A 152 10.14 -0.62 -15.79
C SER A 152 9.46 -0.44 -14.43
N GLY A 153 8.46 0.44 -14.30
CA GLY A 153 7.84 0.80 -13.04
C GLY A 153 8.78 1.47 -12.03
N GLN A 154 9.91 2.01 -12.50
CA GLN A 154 10.92 2.66 -11.68
C GLN A 154 10.99 4.15 -12.00
N THR A 155 11.27 4.94 -10.96
CA THR A 155 11.47 6.38 -11.10
C THR A 155 12.60 6.83 -10.19
N PHE A 156 13.14 8.02 -10.47
CA PHE A 156 14.10 8.64 -9.56
C PHE A 156 13.38 9.27 -8.38
N LEU A 157 13.97 9.14 -7.23
CA LEU A 157 13.53 9.78 -5.99
C LEU A 157 14.63 10.73 -5.49
N TRP A 158 14.23 11.65 -4.65
CA TRP A 158 15.11 12.56 -3.92
C TRP A 158 14.98 12.29 -2.43
N ASP A 159 16.09 12.36 -1.71
CA ASP A 159 16.09 12.24 -0.26
C ASP A 159 15.46 13.50 0.38
N GLY A 160 14.45 13.33 1.22
CA GLY A 160 13.80 14.45 1.90
C GLY A 160 14.71 15.22 2.85
N ARG A 161 15.78 14.59 3.34
CA ARG A 161 16.71 15.20 4.31
C ARG A 161 17.82 16.00 3.65
N THR A 162 18.41 15.47 2.58
CA THR A 162 19.56 16.07 1.90
C THR A 162 19.13 16.84 0.64
N GLY A 163 17.98 16.51 0.07
CA GLY A 163 17.52 17.04 -1.21
C GLY A 163 18.29 16.45 -2.42
N GLU A 164 19.17 15.48 -2.18
CA GLU A 164 19.95 14.85 -3.23
C GLU A 164 19.15 13.79 -3.98
N LYS A 165 19.39 13.68 -5.27
CA LYS A 165 18.80 12.64 -6.12
C LYS A 165 19.46 11.30 -5.84
N PHE A 166 18.67 10.22 -5.78
CA PHE A 166 19.22 8.87 -5.66
C PHE A 166 20.00 8.48 -6.91
N ASP A 167 21.10 7.75 -6.72
CA ASP A 167 21.99 7.31 -7.83
C ASP A 167 21.27 6.35 -8.80
N ARG A 168 20.28 5.62 -8.33
CA ARG A 168 19.56 4.60 -9.10
C ARG A 168 18.06 4.82 -9.04
N PRO A 169 17.34 4.50 -10.12
CA PRO A 169 15.89 4.51 -10.09
C PRO A 169 15.35 3.46 -9.11
N VAL A 170 14.26 3.80 -8.45
CA VAL A 170 13.61 2.98 -7.42
C VAL A 170 12.22 2.57 -7.89
N THR A 171 11.80 1.36 -7.55
CA THR A 171 10.42 0.89 -7.77
C THR A 171 9.49 1.65 -6.85
N VAL A 172 8.57 2.40 -7.44
CA VAL A 172 7.55 3.19 -6.73
C VAL A 172 6.19 2.86 -7.29
N GLY A 173 5.17 2.88 -6.47
CA GLY A 173 3.79 2.66 -6.90
C GLY A 173 2.83 2.63 -5.74
N ILE A 174 1.64 2.12 -5.98
CA ILE A 174 0.57 2.04 -4.98
C ILE A 174 0.29 0.58 -4.66
N ILE A 175 0.33 0.22 -3.39
CA ILE A 175 0.06 -1.12 -2.89
C ILE A 175 -0.96 -1.08 -1.76
N TYR A 176 -1.77 -2.13 -1.64
CA TYR A 176 -2.72 -2.26 -0.55
C TYR A 176 -2.03 -2.83 0.70
N MET A 177 -2.04 -2.06 1.79
CA MET A 177 -1.40 -2.43 3.04
C MET A 177 -2.42 -2.57 4.17
N LEU A 178 -2.25 -3.60 4.98
CA LEU A 178 -3.09 -3.96 6.12
C LEU A 178 -2.32 -3.76 7.42
N LYS A 179 -2.93 -3.11 8.39
CA LYS A 179 -2.48 -3.14 9.78
C LYS A 179 -3.02 -4.39 10.46
N LEU A 180 -2.15 -5.27 10.91
CA LEU A 180 -2.53 -6.51 11.58
C LEU A 180 -2.82 -6.25 13.06
N HIS A 181 -3.66 -7.10 13.67
CA HIS A 181 -4.04 -6.97 15.10
C HIS A 181 -2.94 -7.46 16.07
N HIS A 182 -1.69 -7.41 15.62
CA HIS A 182 -0.50 -7.64 16.45
C HIS A 182 0.13 -6.31 16.82
N LEU A 183 -0.56 -5.57 17.69
CA LEU A 183 -0.14 -4.24 18.11
C LEU A 183 0.84 -4.34 19.28
N VAL A 184 1.88 -3.50 19.26
CA VAL A 184 2.88 -3.46 20.32
C VAL A 184 2.26 -3.08 21.68
N GLU A 185 1.28 -2.20 21.67
CA GLU A 185 0.58 -1.75 22.87
C GLU A 185 -0.12 -2.91 23.63
N ASP A 186 -0.64 -3.89 22.89
CA ASP A 186 -1.28 -5.07 23.50
C ASP A 186 -0.25 -6.08 24.04
N LYS A 187 1.01 -6.01 23.60
CA LYS A 187 2.09 -6.94 23.95
C LYS A 187 3.09 -6.40 24.97
N ILE A 188 3.27 -5.08 25.01
CA ILE A 188 4.15 -4.46 25.99
C ILE A 188 3.67 -4.75 27.39
N HIS A 189 4.55 -5.26 28.24
CA HIS A 189 4.23 -5.63 29.61
C HIS A 189 5.45 -5.43 30.52
N ALA A 190 5.22 -4.86 31.68
CA ALA A 190 6.19 -4.71 32.75
C ALA A 190 5.53 -4.95 34.10
N ARG A 191 6.31 -5.40 35.07
CA ARG A 191 5.86 -5.66 36.43
C ARG A 191 6.89 -5.17 37.44
N SER A 192 6.42 -4.49 38.47
CA SER A 192 7.18 -4.26 39.70
C SER A 192 6.78 -5.23 40.79
N THR A 193 5.57 -5.09 41.28
CA THR A 193 4.92 -5.98 42.26
C THR A 193 3.55 -6.41 41.75
N GLY A 194 3.07 -7.58 42.14
CA GLY A 194 1.77 -8.07 41.67
C GLY A 194 1.40 -9.39 42.37
N PRO A 195 0.35 -10.09 41.89
CA PRO A 195 -0.15 -11.30 42.51
C PRO A 195 0.87 -12.45 42.41
N TYR A 196 0.85 -13.30 43.41
CA TYR A 196 1.66 -14.51 43.54
C TYR A 196 0.78 -15.75 43.55
N SER A 197 1.33 -16.88 43.16
CA SER A 197 0.66 -18.19 43.28
C SER A 197 0.48 -18.57 44.75
N LEU A 198 -0.67 -19.13 45.09
CA LEU A 198 -0.96 -19.56 46.48
C LEU A 198 -0.07 -20.70 46.94
N VAL A 199 0.29 -21.62 46.04
CA VAL A 199 1.05 -22.83 46.38
C VAL A 199 2.55 -22.57 46.38
N THR A 200 3.06 -22.00 45.28
CA THR A 200 4.50 -21.83 45.08
C THR A 200 5.06 -20.48 45.54
N GLN A 201 4.18 -19.54 45.90
CA GLN A 201 4.54 -18.17 46.27
C GLN A 201 5.45 -17.47 45.21
N GLN A 202 5.32 -17.90 43.97
CA GLN A 202 6.03 -17.30 42.82
C GLN A 202 5.10 -16.36 42.06
N PRO A 203 5.65 -15.34 41.35
CA PRO A 203 4.87 -14.47 40.48
C PRO A 203 4.09 -15.26 39.44
N LEU A 204 2.84 -14.88 39.22
CA LEU A 204 2.01 -15.45 38.16
C LEU A 204 2.61 -15.14 36.78
N GLY A 205 2.26 -15.92 35.76
CA GLY A 205 2.64 -15.69 34.37
C GLY A 205 1.56 -14.95 33.59
N GLY A 206 1.99 -14.23 32.54
CA GLY A 206 1.10 -13.60 31.57
C GLY A 206 0.69 -12.17 31.90
N LYS A 207 0.48 -11.37 30.84
CA LYS A 207 0.11 -9.94 30.92
C LYS A 207 -1.24 -9.73 31.61
N ALA A 208 -2.22 -10.58 31.31
CA ALA A 208 -3.59 -10.45 31.84
C ALA A 208 -3.66 -10.56 33.38
N GLN A 209 -2.73 -11.29 33.97
CA GLN A 209 -2.66 -11.53 35.42
C GLN A 209 -1.62 -10.63 36.11
N LEU A 210 -1.12 -9.59 35.43
CA LEU A 210 0.00 -8.79 35.92
C LEU A 210 1.19 -9.64 36.35
N GLY A 211 1.45 -10.71 35.60
CA GLY A 211 2.53 -11.66 35.86
C GLY A 211 3.90 -11.13 35.49
N GLY A 212 4.95 -11.80 35.97
CA GLY A 212 6.33 -11.51 35.66
C GLY A 212 6.88 -12.41 34.55
N GLN A 213 7.98 -11.96 33.92
CA GLN A 213 8.76 -12.77 32.99
C GLN A 213 9.59 -13.79 33.77
N ARG A 214 9.68 -15.01 33.25
CA ARG A 214 10.56 -16.03 33.85
C ARG A 214 12.01 -15.70 33.50
N PHE A 215 12.84 -15.53 34.51
CA PHE A 215 14.28 -15.47 34.40
C PHE A 215 14.84 -16.89 34.63
N GLY A 216 15.05 -17.62 33.55
CA GLY A 216 15.45 -19.03 33.62
C GLY A 216 16.94 -19.22 33.87
N GLU A 217 17.37 -20.49 33.90
CA GLU A 217 18.77 -20.87 34.13
C GLU A 217 19.70 -20.33 33.07
N MET A 218 19.30 -20.36 31.79
CA MET A 218 20.12 -19.85 30.70
C MET A 218 20.31 -18.34 30.74
N GLU A 219 19.29 -17.60 31.16
CA GLU A 219 19.35 -16.15 31.34
C GLU A 219 20.28 -15.77 32.51
N VAL A 220 20.34 -16.60 33.55
CA VAL A 220 21.32 -16.43 34.66
C VAL A 220 22.73 -16.62 34.12
N TRP A 221 22.96 -17.58 33.23
CA TRP A 221 24.32 -17.78 32.65
C TRP A 221 24.75 -16.61 31.78
N ALA A 222 23.80 -15.90 31.15
CA ALA A 222 24.12 -14.74 30.33
C ALA A 222 24.53 -13.49 31.11
N LEU A 223 24.20 -13.40 32.40
CA LEU A 223 24.60 -12.33 33.33
C LEU A 223 25.85 -12.68 34.11
#